data_092b73259b1e882358a51a86da54e068
#
_entry.id   092b73259b1e882358a51a86da54e068
#
_cell.length_a   1.000
_cell.length_b   1.000
_cell.length_c   1.000
_cell.angle_alpha   90.00
_cell.angle_beta   90.00
_cell.angle_gamma   90.00
#
_symmetry.space_group_name_H-M   'P 1'
#
loop_
_entity.id
_entity.type
_entity.pdbx_description
1 polymer ?
#
loop_
_entity_poly.entity_id
_entity_poly.type
_entity_poly.pdbx_seq_one_letter_code
_entity_poly.pdbx_strand_id
1 'polypeptide(L)'
;MIVALHFLVSLVHGAAHSSLHIDMAPWQTVYILVVITIAPLLSGILLWRRARIGFFLLLGSMLGALIFGGYYHFIAAGIDNVASVGAHSWGSAFRVTAVVLALTEAAGVLTGIVGLLRK
;
A
#
# COMPACT_ATOMS: atom_id res chain seq x y z
N MET A 1 12.18 0.23 8.44
CA MET A 1 12.44 -0.59 7.23
C MET A 1 11.16 -0.86 6.44
N ILE A 2 10.08 -1.43 7.02
CA ILE A 2 8.85 -1.78 6.28
C ILE A 2 8.17 -0.60 5.57
N VAL A 3 8.08 0.56 6.23
CA VAL A 3 7.50 1.79 5.65
C VAL A 3 8.29 2.28 4.43
N ALA A 4 9.62 2.24 4.48
CA ALA A 4 10.46 2.64 3.36
C ALA A 4 10.29 1.69 2.16
N LEU A 5 10.25 0.38 2.41
CA LEU A 5 10.00 -0.63 1.37
C LEU A 5 8.62 -0.43 0.75
N HIS A 6 7.58 -0.29 1.57
CA HIS A 6 6.22 -0.03 1.10
C HIS A 6 6.17 1.23 0.21
N PHE A 7 6.79 2.32 0.65
CA PHE A 7 6.84 3.57 -0.11
C PHE A 7 7.51 3.40 -1.47
N LEU A 8 8.69 2.76 -1.52
CA LEU A 8 9.41 2.53 -2.78
C LEU A 8 8.60 1.65 -3.75
N VAL A 9 8.00 0.58 -3.25
CA VAL A 9 7.15 -0.30 -4.07
C VAL A 9 5.90 0.44 -4.55
N SER A 10 5.30 1.30 -3.71
CA SER A 10 4.16 2.14 -4.10
C SER A 10 4.50 3.11 -5.22
N LEU A 11 5.71 3.67 -5.26
CA LEU A 11 6.15 4.53 -6.37
C LEU A 11 6.23 3.75 -7.70
N VAL A 12 6.81 2.54 -7.67
CA VAL A 12 6.90 1.69 -8.87
C VAL A 12 5.50 1.25 -9.33
N HIS A 13 4.64 0.90 -8.37
CA HIS A 13 3.26 0.52 -8.66
C HIS A 13 2.45 1.68 -9.26
N GLY A 14 2.60 2.88 -8.72
CA GLY A 14 1.99 4.09 -9.28
C GLY A 14 2.48 4.41 -10.69
N ALA A 15 3.77 4.22 -10.97
CA ALA A 15 4.33 4.34 -12.32
C ALA A 15 3.74 3.30 -13.29
N ALA A 16 3.50 2.07 -12.81
CA ALA A 16 2.84 1.04 -13.60
C ALA A 16 1.37 1.40 -13.92
N HIS A 17 0.62 1.92 -12.94
CA HIS A 17 -0.73 2.47 -13.17
C HIS A 17 -0.74 3.53 -14.29
N SER A 18 0.16 4.51 -14.20
CA SER A 18 0.26 5.58 -15.20
C SER A 18 0.63 5.04 -16.57
N SER A 19 1.57 4.11 -16.65
CA SER A 19 2.05 3.53 -17.91
C SER A 19 1.02 2.62 -18.58
N LEU A 20 0.14 2.00 -17.78
CA LEU A 20 -0.96 1.16 -18.27
C LEU A 20 -2.27 1.95 -18.50
N HIS A 21 -2.26 3.27 -18.27
CA HIS A 21 -3.44 4.14 -18.38
C HIS A 21 -4.62 3.63 -17.54
N ILE A 22 -4.33 3.12 -16.33
CA ILE A 22 -5.35 2.70 -15.37
C ILE A 22 -5.83 3.93 -14.61
N ASP A 23 -6.95 4.49 -15.05
CA ASP A 23 -7.54 5.67 -14.45
C ASP A 23 -8.24 5.34 -13.13
N MET A 24 -8.06 6.22 -12.16
CA MET A 24 -8.69 6.12 -10.85
C MET A 24 -9.66 7.26 -10.61
N ALA A 25 -10.74 6.99 -9.91
CA ALA A 25 -11.66 8.03 -9.47
C ALA A 25 -10.94 9.03 -8.54
N PRO A 26 -11.34 10.32 -8.51
CA PRO A 26 -10.68 11.32 -7.69
C PRO A 26 -10.60 10.94 -6.19
N TRP A 27 -11.63 10.32 -5.64
CA TRP A 27 -11.62 9.88 -4.24
C TRP A 27 -10.61 8.75 -3.99
N GLN A 28 -10.39 7.85 -4.96
CA GLN A 28 -9.36 6.80 -4.88
C GLN A 28 -7.97 7.43 -4.84
N THR A 29 -7.73 8.43 -5.68
CA THR A 29 -6.46 9.17 -5.68
C THR A 29 -6.21 9.85 -4.33
N VAL A 30 -7.20 10.50 -3.76
CA VAL A 30 -7.09 11.10 -2.41
C VAL A 30 -6.83 10.03 -1.35
N TYR A 31 -7.54 8.91 -1.40
CA TYR A 31 -7.33 7.80 -0.47
C TYR A 31 -5.90 7.26 -0.54
N ILE A 32 -5.40 7.02 -1.75
CA ILE A 32 -4.02 6.53 -1.97
C ILE A 32 -3.01 7.53 -1.42
N LEU A 33 -3.19 8.81 -1.70
CA LEU A 33 -2.28 9.84 -1.20
C LEU A 33 -2.28 9.91 0.32
N VAL A 34 -3.45 9.96 0.95
CA VAL A 34 -3.56 10.18 2.41
C VAL A 34 -3.29 8.89 3.18
N VAL A 35 -3.98 7.79 2.86
CA VAL A 35 -3.96 6.56 3.67
C VAL A 35 -2.79 5.66 3.30
N ILE A 36 -2.50 5.52 1.99
CA ILE A 36 -1.49 4.57 1.52
C ILE A 36 -0.10 5.21 1.49
N THR A 37 0.00 6.52 1.25
CA THR A 37 1.30 7.20 1.11
C THR A 37 1.69 8.00 2.35
N ILE A 38 0.90 9.02 2.71
CA ILE A 38 1.27 9.99 3.77
C ILE A 38 1.22 9.33 5.16
N ALA A 39 0.15 8.61 5.48
CA ALA A 39 -0.04 8.07 6.82
C ALA A 39 1.05 7.05 7.21
N PRO A 40 1.49 6.09 6.37
CA PRO A 40 2.62 5.23 6.69
C PRO A 40 3.93 5.98 6.89
N LEU A 41 4.21 7.02 6.07
CA LEU A 41 5.42 7.85 6.23
C LEU A 41 5.40 8.59 7.58
N LEU A 42 4.26 9.20 7.94
CA LEU A 42 4.10 9.83 9.25
C LEU A 42 4.26 8.83 10.39
N SER A 43 3.71 7.60 10.23
CA SER A 43 3.90 6.55 11.23
C SER A 43 5.38 6.22 11.41
N GLY A 44 6.13 6.11 10.31
CA GLY A 44 7.58 5.89 10.36
C GLY A 44 8.33 6.97 11.12
N ILE A 45 8.00 8.24 10.90
CA ILE A 45 8.58 9.38 11.63
C ILE A 45 8.23 9.32 13.12
N LEU A 46 6.97 9.02 13.45
CA LEU A 46 6.54 8.92 14.85
C LEU A 46 7.24 7.76 15.58
N LEU A 47 7.39 6.61 14.92
CA LEU A 47 8.12 5.46 15.45
C LEU A 47 9.61 5.76 15.62
N TRP A 48 10.22 6.50 14.69
CA TRP A 48 11.59 6.98 14.82
C TRP A 48 11.76 7.83 16.08
N ARG A 49 10.76 8.67 16.37
CA ARG A 49 10.70 9.51 17.59
C ARG A 49 10.25 8.72 18.83
N ARG A 50 10.11 7.40 18.75
CA ARG A 50 9.64 6.51 19.81
C ARG A 50 8.23 6.84 20.33
N ALA A 51 7.41 7.48 19.50
CA ALA A 51 6.04 7.82 19.86
C ALA A 51 5.12 6.62 19.61
N ARG A 52 4.50 6.09 20.68
CA ARG A 52 3.62 4.90 20.61
C ARG A 52 2.43 5.08 19.67
N ILE A 53 1.95 6.31 19.48
CA ILE A 53 0.90 6.65 18.52
C ILE A 53 1.27 6.23 17.08
N GLY A 54 2.56 6.14 16.75
CA GLY A 54 3.04 5.66 15.46
C GLY A 54 2.59 4.23 15.14
N PHE A 55 2.45 3.35 16.15
CA PHE A 55 1.95 2.00 15.92
C PHE A 55 0.46 1.96 15.56
N PHE A 56 -0.36 2.83 16.17
CA PHE A 56 -1.77 2.97 15.80
C PHE A 56 -1.91 3.47 14.37
N LEU A 57 -1.13 4.48 14.01
CA LEU A 57 -1.15 5.03 12.66
C LEU A 57 -0.64 4.03 11.63
N LEU A 58 0.42 3.26 11.95
CA LEU A 58 0.93 2.20 11.09
C LEU A 58 -0.13 1.12 10.88
N LEU A 59 -0.74 0.63 11.96
CA LEU A 59 -1.79 -0.39 11.88
C LEU A 59 -2.96 0.07 11.03
N GLY A 60 -3.50 1.25 11.31
CA GLY A 60 -4.66 1.77 10.58
C GLY A 60 -4.38 2.02 9.12
N SER A 61 -3.25 2.64 8.79
CA SER A 61 -2.89 2.94 7.41
C SER A 61 -2.56 1.69 6.59
N MET A 62 -1.79 0.75 7.15
CA MET A 62 -1.45 -0.49 6.45
C MET A 62 -2.65 -1.42 6.29
N LEU A 63 -3.56 -1.47 7.27
CA LEU A 63 -4.81 -2.21 7.14
C LEU A 63 -5.72 -1.58 6.07
N GLY A 64 -5.84 -0.25 6.07
CA GLY A 64 -6.59 0.47 5.04
C GLY A 64 -6.03 0.25 3.65
N ALA A 65 -4.70 0.28 3.49
CA ALA A 65 -4.01 -0.01 2.23
C ALA A 65 -4.26 -1.46 1.77
N LEU A 66 -4.11 -2.43 2.67
CA LEU A 66 -4.32 -3.85 2.39
C LEU A 66 -5.76 -4.15 1.94
N ILE A 67 -6.75 -3.55 2.60
CA ILE A 67 -8.16 -3.72 2.23
C ILE A 67 -8.42 -3.09 0.85
N PHE A 68 -7.95 -1.87 0.63
CA PHE A 68 -8.14 -1.15 -0.63
C PHE A 68 -7.45 -1.87 -1.79
N GLY A 69 -6.15 -2.12 -1.69
CA GLY A 69 -5.37 -2.81 -2.71
C GLY A 69 -5.84 -4.24 -2.92
N GLY A 70 -6.12 -4.97 -1.84
CA GLY A 70 -6.66 -6.32 -1.88
C GLY A 70 -7.98 -6.40 -2.64
N TYR A 71 -8.89 -5.47 -2.40
CA TYR A 71 -10.16 -5.41 -3.11
C TYR A 71 -9.99 -5.13 -4.60
N TYR A 72 -9.31 -4.03 -4.97
CA TYR A 72 -9.22 -3.61 -6.37
C TYR A 72 -8.31 -4.49 -7.22
N HIS A 73 -7.20 -4.98 -6.66
CA HIS A 73 -6.23 -5.75 -7.44
C HIS A 73 -6.55 -7.25 -7.52
N PHE A 74 -7.29 -7.81 -6.55
CA PHE A 74 -7.49 -9.26 -6.49
C PHE A 74 -8.96 -9.71 -6.47
N ILE A 75 -9.90 -8.85 -6.07
CA ILE A 75 -11.31 -9.23 -5.88
C ILE A 75 -12.20 -8.57 -6.92
N ALA A 76 -12.16 -7.24 -7.04
CA ALA A 76 -13.03 -6.51 -7.95
C ALA A 76 -12.66 -6.80 -9.41
N ALA A 77 -13.67 -7.09 -10.23
CA ALA A 77 -13.48 -7.15 -11.68
C ALA A 77 -13.27 -5.73 -12.22
N GLY A 78 -12.26 -5.52 -13.06
CA GLY A 78 -11.97 -4.22 -13.66
C GLY A 78 -10.57 -4.14 -14.23
N ILE A 79 -10.23 -2.97 -14.76
CA ILE A 79 -8.93 -2.69 -15.37
C ILE A 79 -7.77 -2.71 -14.36
N ASP A 80 -8.08 -2.53 -13.09
CA ASP A 80 -7.13 -2.51 -11.96
C ASP A 80 -6.88 -3.91 -11.35
N ASN A 81 -7.56 -4.94 -11.88
CA ASN A 81 -7.35 -6.30 -11.42
C ASN A 81 -6.12 -6.92 -12.09
N VAL A 82 -5.27 -7.58 -11.31
CA VAL A 82 -4.04 -8.22 -11.79
C VAL A 82 -4.27 -9.26 -12.90
N ALA A 83 -5.46 -9.88 -12.93
CA ALA A 83 -5.85 -10.83 -13.98
C ALA A 83 -6.22 -10.14 -15.30
N SER A 84 -6.63 -8.88 -15.26
CA SER A 84 -7.07 -8.12 -16.44
C SER A 84 -5.91 -7.44 -17.18
N VAL A 85 -4.76 -7.29 -16.53
CA VAL A 85 -3.59 -6.62 -17.09
C VAL A 85 -2.89 -7.52 -18.09
N GLY A 86 -2.70 -7.03 -19.32
CA GLY A 86 -2.09 -7.79 -20.42
C GLY A 86 -0.61 -8.19 -20.19
N ALA A 87 -0.07 -9.01 -21.10
CA ALA A 87 1.32 -9.46 -21.10
C ALA A 87 2.27 -8.35 -21.61
N HIS A 88 2.32 -7.24 -20.92
CA HIS A 88 3.18 -6.10 -21.18
C HIS A 88 4.25 -5.98 -20.09
N SER A 89 5.40 -5.36 -20.36
CA SER A 89 6.46 -5.20 -19.34
C SER A 89 5.95 -4.49 -18.07
N TRP A 90 5.17 -3.43 -18.24
CA TRP A 90 4.50 -2.74 -17.13
C TRP A 90 3.39 -3.58 -16.48
N GLY A 91 2.76 -4.49 -17.23
CA GLY A 91 1.81 -5.45 -16.68
C GLY A 91 2.46 -6.42 -15.70
N SER A 92 3.67 -6.88 -15.99
CA SER A 92 4.45 -7.70 -15.06
C SER A 92 4.86 -6.91 -13.82
N ALA A 93 5.34 -5.68 -13.99
CA ALA A 93 5.67 -4.77 -12.89
C ALA A 93 4.45 -4.52 -12.00
N PHE A 94 3.28 -4.25 -12.59
CA PHE A 94 2.02 -4.06 -11.89
C PHE A 94 1.66 -5.26 -11.01
N ARG A 95 1.66 -6.49 -11.58
CA ARG A 95 1.32 -7.71 -10.84
C ARG A 95 2.28 -7.96 -9.69
N VAL A 96 3.58 -7.88 -9.95
CA VAL A 96 4.60 -8.13 -8.92
C VAL A 96 4.49 -7.11 -7.80
N THR A 97 4.36 -5.82 -8.13
CA THR A 97 4.25 -4.78 -7.11
C THR A 97 2.95 -4.85 -6.34
N ALA A 98 1.82 -5.23 -6.96
CA ALA A 98 0.55 -5.46 -6.25
C ALA A 98 0.68 -6.55 -5.19
N VAL A 99 1.35 -7.68 -5.52
CA VAL A 99 1.60 -8.76 -4.55
C VAL A 99 2.56 -8.31 -3.45
N VAL A 100 3.66 -7.63 -3.81
CA VAL A 100 4.65 -7.15 -2.83
C VAL A 100 4.03 -6.11 -1.91
N LEU A 101 3.16 -5.22 -2.41
CA LEU A 101 2.39 -4.28 -1.58
C LEU A 101 1.53 -5.03 -0.57
N ALA A 102 0.71 -5.98 -1.00
CA ALA A 102 -0.13 -6.76 -0.10
C ALA A 102 0.68 -7.45 1.01
N LEU A 103 1.85 -8.01 0.68
CA LEU A 103 2.73 -8.64 1.66
C LEU A 103 3.35 -7.63 2.63
N THR A 104 3.79 -6.47 2.15
CA THR A 104 4.38 -5.42 3.01
C THR A 104 3.32 -4.77 3.89
N GLU A 105 2.11 -4.60 3.40
CA GLU A 105 0.97 -4.08 4.14
C GLU A 105 0.54 -5.05 5.26
N ALA A 106 0.43 -6.34 4.95
CA ALA A 106 0.18 -7.38 5.96
C ALA A 106 1.26 -7.41 7.04
N ALA A 107 2.55 -7.31 6.65
CA ALA A 107 3.65 -7.22 7.59
C ALA A 107 3.61 -5.93 8.42
N GLY A 108 3.18 -4.81 7.83
CA GLY A 108 2.95 -3.54 8.52
C GLY A 108 1.84 -3.64 9.58
N VAL A 109 0.73 -4.30 9.23
CA VAL A 109 -0.36 -4.60 10.17
C VAL A 109 0.16 -5.42 11.37
N LEU A 110 0.88 -6.50 11.10
CA LEU A 110 1.47 -7.34 12.17
C LEU A 110 2.45 -6.55 13.04
N THR A 111 3.29 -5.70 12.42
CA THR A 111 4.23 -4.83 13.15
C THR A 111 3.48 -3.85 14.05
N GLY A 112 2.40 -3.26 13.56
CA GLY A 112 1.53 -2.37 14.34
C GLY A 112 0.92 -3.08 15.54
N ILE A 113 0.33 -4.26 15.35
CA ILE A 113 -0.26 -5.08 16.41
C ILE A 113 0.79 -5.43 17.47
N VAL A 114 1.91 -6.02 17.05
CA VAL A 114 2.98 -6.45 17.98
C VAL A 114 3.54 -5.25 18.75
N GLY A 115 3.71 -4.10 18.08
CA GLY A 115 4.19 -2.88 18.73
C GLY A 115 3.24 -2.33 19.78
N LEU A 116 1.93 -2.48 19.59
CA LEU A 116 0.91 -2.07 20.55
C LEU A 116 0.81 -3.03 21.76
N LEU A 117 1.05 -4.32 21.53
CA LEU A 117 1.01 -5.34 22.59
C LEU A 117 2.25 -5.34 23.49
N ARG A 118 3.38 -4.83 23.01
CA ARG A 118 4.60 -4.68 23.83
C ARG A 118 4.42 -3.53 24.82
N LYS A 119 4.57 -3.84 26.10
CA LYS A 119 4.55 -2.87 27.20
C LYS A 119 5.85 -2.06 27.25
#